data_3a1286e1ba14598d9a58d1c5cb6e36d5
#
_entry.id   3a1286e1ba14598d9a58d1c5cb6e36d5
#
_cell.length_a   1.000
_cell.length_b   1.000
_cell.length_c   1.000
_cell.angle_alpha   90.00
_cell.angle_beta   90.00
_cell.angle_gamma   90.00
#
_symmetry.space_group_name_H-M   'P 1'
#
loop_
_entity.id
_entity.type
_entity.pdbx_description
1 polymer ?
#
loop_
_entity_poly.entity_id
_entity_poly.type
_entity_poly.pdbx_seq_one_letter_code
_entity_poly.pdbx_strand_id
1 'polypeptide(L)'
;EAAVEYIVNNYKGFHSETRMLKDALKTADNAIATKGIVEYKCSMGTTIALAIVSDYQMFYTWQGNVRIYLKNNNGLSILTSDHILNVGYGQTRVTRCIKGTGLREDIPVKVIKLTRNDNVFFCTDGFYNIAESMLSNKSITENKKAIIKPDDDVSLIQVNL
;
A
#
# COMPACT_ATOMS: atom_id res chain seq x y z
N GLU A 1 -6.54 5.68 -7.22
CA GLU A 1 -7.93 6.12 -7.48
C GLU A 1 -8.76 4.97 -8.03
N ALA A 2 -8.51 4.44 -9.26
CA ALA A 2 -9.32 3.40 -9.91
C ALA A 2 -9.58 2.14 -9.07
N ALA A 3 -8.59 1.64 -8.31
CA ALA A 3 -8.76 0.49 -7.43
C ALA A 3 -9.70 0.77 -6.26
N VAL A 4 -9.60 1.95 -5.66
CA VAL A 4 -10.45 2.36 -4.52
C VAL A 4 -11.89 2.57 -4.99
N GLU A 5 -12.08 3.26 -6.12
CA GLU A 5 -13.39 3.45 -6.75
C GLU A 5 -14.05 2.12 -7.09
N TYR A 6 -13.29 1.15 -7.62
CA TYR A 6 -13.81 -0.18 -7.89
C TYR A 6 -14.33 -0.84 -6.61
N ILE A 7 -13.55 -0.82 -5.51
CA ILE A 7 -13.96 -1.40 -4.23
C ILE A 7 -15.22 -0.72 -3.71
N VAL A 8 -15.22 0.61 -3.64
CA VAL A 8 -16.36 1.39 -3.10
C VAL A 8 -17.65 1.13 -3.88
N ASN A 9 -17.57 1.08 -5.21
CA ASN A 9 -18.74 0.90 -6.07
C ASN A 9 -19.28 -0.53 -6.11
N ASN A 10 -18.45 -1.53 -5.79
CA ASN A 10 -18.83 -2.94 -5.89
C ASN A 10 -18.96 -3.64 -4.53
N TYR A 11 -18.51 -3.02 -3.44
CA TYR A 11 -18.58 -3.62 -2.10
C TYR A 11 -20.03 -3.60 -1.57
N LYS A 12 -20.66 -4.75 -1.59
CA LYS A 12 -22.03 -4.96 -1.09
C LYS A 12 -22.09 -5.83 0.17
N GLY A 13 -20.99 -6.04 0.86
CA GLY A 13 -20.92 -6.83 2.10
C GLY A 13 -21.07 -8.35 1.95
N PHE A 14 -21.26 -8.86 0.72
CA PHE A 14 -21.47 -10.29 0.46
C PHE A 14 -20.43 -10.89 -0.50
N HIS A 15 -19.38 -10.17 -0.81
CA HIS A 15 -18.34 -10.65 -1.71
C HIS A 15 -17.11 -11.12 -0.93
N SER A 16 -16.37 -12.04 -1.52
CA SER A 16 -15.05 -12.38 -1.01
C SER A 16 -14.12 -11.19 -1.15
N GLU A 17 -13.69 -10.61 -0.02
CA GLU A 17 -12.74 -9.49 0.05
C GLU A 17 -11.46 -9.81 -0.72
N THR A 18 -11.03 -11.08 -0.68
CA THR A 18 -9.89 -11.57 -1.46
C THR A 18 -10.10 -11.39 -2.95
N ARG A 19 -11.27 -11.73 -3.47
CA ARG A 19 -11.60 -11.56 -4.89
C ARG A 19 -11.69 -10.09 -5.23
N MET A 20 -12.32 -9.29 -4.37
CA MET A 20 -12.46 -7.85 -4.57
C MET A 20 -11.12 -7.14 -4.67
N LEU A 21 -10.17 -7.46 -3.80
CA LEU A 21 -8.81 -6.89 -3.87
C LEU A 21 -8.10 -7.27 -5.17
N LYS A 22 -8.24 -8.53 -5.63
CA LYS A 22 -7.66 -8.97 -6.90
C LYS A 22 -8.28 -8.25 -8.10
N ASP A 23 -9.60 -8.07 -8.10
CA ASP A 23 -10.29 -7.37 -9.18
C ASP A 23 -9.98 -5.86 -9.16
N ALA A 24 -9.83 -5.26 -7.98
CA ALA A 24 -9.37 -3.87 -7.83
C ALA A 24 -7.96 -3.65 -8.38
N LEU A 25 -7.04 -4.60 -8.16
CA LEU A 25 -5.69 -4.55 -8.74
C LEU A 25 -5.73 -4.64 -10.27
N LYS A 26 -6.58 -5.51 -10.85
CA LYS A 26 -6.78 -5.59 -12.30
C LYS A 26 -7.32 -4.29 -12.87
N THR A 27 -8.28 -3.68 -12.16
CA THR A 27 -8.84 -2.38 -12.56
C THR A 27 -7.77 -1.30 -12.56
N ALA A 28 -6.91 -1.26 -11.54
CA ALA A 28 -5.79 -0.34 -11.50
C ALA A 28 -4.78 -0.57 -12.63
N ASP A 29 -4.45 -1.84 -12.93
CA ASP A 29 -3.53 -2.19 -14.02
C ASP A 29 -4.09 -1.75 -15.38
N ASN A 30 -5.37 -2.00 -15.64
CA ASN A 30 -6.05 -1.54 -16.85
C ASN A 30 -6.07 0.00 -16.96
N ALA A 31 -6.30 0.69 -15.85
CA ALA A 31 -6.28 2.17 -15.84
C ALA A 31 -4.90 2.72 -16.19
N ILE A 32 -3.82 2.08 -15.70
CA ILE A 32 -2.44 2.47 -16.04
C ILE A 32 -2.16 2.19 -17.51
N ALA A 33 -2.59 1.05 -18.06
CA ALA A 33 -2.44 0.73 -19.47
C ALA A 33 -3.10 1.80 -20.34
N THR A 34 -4.33 2.16 -20.02
CA THR A 34 -5.09 3.18 -20.76
C THR A 34 -4.41 4.54 -20.70
N LYS A 35 -4.05 5.01 -19.52
CA LYS A 35 -3.37 6.30 -19.33
C LYS A 35 -2.00 6.34 -20.02
N GLY A 36 -1.19 5.30 -19.84
CA GLY A 36 0.13 5.22 -20.43
C GLY A 36 0.09 5.30 -21.96
N ILE A 37 -0.82 4.57 -22.60
CA ILE A 37 -0.95 4.56 -24.06
C ILE A 37 -1.62 5.84 -24.59
N VAL A 38 -2.74 6.22 -24.00
CA VAL A 38 -3.60 7.28 -24.55
C VAL A 38 -3.09 8.68 -24.22
N GLU A 39 -2.75 8.93 -22.93
CA GLU A 39 -2.43 10.26 -22.47
C GLU A 39 -0.93 10.58 -22.60
N TYR A 40 -0.07 9.68 -22.19
CA TYR A 40 1.34 9.96 -22.03
C TYR A 40 2.25 9.32 -23.08
N LYS A 41 1.73 8.37 -23.87
CA LYS A 41 2.48 7.61 -24.90
C LYS A 41 3.80 7.02 -24.35
N CYS A 42 3.80 6.63 -23.09
CA CYS A 42 4.96 6.08 -22.42
C CYS A 42 4.58 4.93 -21.47
N SER A 43 5.56 4.13 -21.10
CA SER A 43 5.40 3.11 -20.08
C SER A 43 5.31 3.75 -18.70
N MET A 44 4.24 3.47 -17.97
CA MET A 44 4.01 3.92 -16.62
C MET A 44 4.02 2.73 -15.65
N GLY A 45 4.27 3.01 -14.39
CA GLY A 45 4.17 2.01 -13.34
C GLY A 45 3.96 2.65 -11.98
N THR A 46 3.35 1.90 -11.07
CA THR A 46 3.14 2.33 -9.69
C THR A 46 3.28 1.17 -8.71
N THR A 47 3.77 1.48 -7.53
CA THR A 47 3.63 0.61 -6.36
C THR A 47 2.25 0.82 -5.75
N ILE A 48 1.73 -0.19 -5.05
CA ILE A 48 0.38 -0.12 -4.49
C ILE A 48 0.27 -0.99 -3.23
N ALA A 49 -0.45 -0.51 -2.24
CA ALA A 49 -0.96 -1.29 -1.12
C ALA A 49 -2.46 -1.05 -1.01
N LEU A 50 -3.23 -2.12 -0.90
CA LEU A 50 -4.68 -2.10 -0.74
C LEU A 50 -5.09 -2.93 0.46
N ALA A 51 -6.13 -2.48 1.17
CA ALA A 51 -6.77 -3.26 2.20
C ALA A 51 -8.28 -3.04 2.24
N ILE A 52 -8.99 -4.07 2.70
CA ILE A 52 -10.39 -4.01 3.10
C ILE A 52 -10.44 -4.45 4.56
N VAL A 53 -11.06 -3.63 5.39
CA VAL A 53 -11.33 -3.97 6.80
C VAL A 53 -12.81 -4.30 6.93
N SER A 54 -13.11 -5.52 7.39
CA SER A 54 -14.46 -6.01 7.63
C SER A 54 -14.45 -6.90 8.86
N ASP A 55 -15.41 -6.70 9.79
CA ASP A 55 -15.60 -7.53 10.97
C ASP A 55 -14.32 -7.80 11.78
N TYR A 56 -13.53 -6.76 12.04
CA TYR A 56 -12.24 -6.87 12.72
C TYR A 56 -11.24 -7.81 12.02
N GLN A 57 -11.38 -7.97 10.72
CA GLN A 57 -10.38 -8.60 9.86
C GLN A 57 -9.89 -7.60 8.82
N MET A 58 -8.60 -7.62 8.54
CA MET A 58 -8.02 -6.86 7.44
C MET A 58 -7.51 -7.82 6.38
N PHE A 59 -8.10 -7.72 5.20
CA PHE A 59 -7.62 -8.37 3.98
C PHE A 59 -6.73 -7.37 3.27
N TYR A 60 -5.50 -7.72 2.94
CA TYR A 60 -4.57 -6.79 2.34
C TYR A 60 -3.65 -7.44 1.31
N THR A 61 -3.20 -6.62 0.39
CA THR A 61 -2.26 -7.00 -0.67
C THR A 61 -1.39 -5.81 -1.03
N TRP A 62 -0.22 -6.08 -1.61
CA TRP A 62 0.71 -5.02 -2.03
C TRP A 62 1.58 -5.46 -3.21
N GLN A 63 2.07 -4.47 -3.95
CA GLN A 63 3.09 -4.61 -4.99
C GLN A 63 4.08 -3.44 -4.87
N GLY A 64 5.35 -3.75 -4.80
CA GLY A 64 6.42 -2.75 -4.68
C GLY A 64 7.00 -2.65 -3.28
N ASN A 65 7.48 -1.46 -2.95
CA ASN A 65 8.14 -1.13 -1.69
C ASN A 65 7.27 -0.26 -0.76
N VAL A 66 5.95 -0.21 -0.99
CA VAL A 66 5.02 0.37 -0.03
C VAL A 66 4.86 -0.55 1.16
N ARG A 67 4.83 0.02 2.37
CA ARG A 67 4.75 -0.75 3.60
C ARG A 67 3.41 -0.57 4.31
N ILE A 68 2.92 -1.66 4.88
CA ILE A 68 1.79 -1.67 5.80
C ILE A 68 2.33 -2.06 7.17
N TYR A 69 2.03 -1.26 8.17
CA TYR A 69 2.39 -1.50 9.57
C TYR A 69 1.14 -1.73 10.40
N LEU A 70 1.27 -2.60 11.38
CA LEU A 70 0.30 -2.79 12.46
C LEU A 70 0.95 -2.33 13.76
N LYS A 71 0.31 -1.42 14.46
CA LYS A 71 0.65 -1.02 15.83
C LYS A 71 -0.47 -1.49 16.76
N ASN A 72 -0.09 -2.28 17.73
CA ASN A 72 -0.98 -2.81 18.77
C ASN A 72 -0.27 -2.81 20.14
N ASN A 73 -0.85 -3.48 21.13
CA ASN A 73 -0.26 -3.58 22.47
C ASN A 73 1.11 -4.29 22.49
N ASN A 74 1.41 -5.09 21.50
CA ASN A 74 2.70 -5.79 21.38
C ASN A 74 3.79 -4.94 20.69
N GLY A 75 3.42 -3.73 20.21
CA GLY A 75 4.31 -2.82 19.52
C GLY A 75 3.98 -2.63 18.05
N LEU A 76 4.97 -2.18 17.29
CA LEU A 76 4.89 -1.92 15.84
C LEU A 76 5.46 -3.11 15.08
N SER A 77 4.72 -3.61 14.10
CA SER A 77 5.16 -4.69 13.20
C SER A 77 4.92 -4.33 11.73
N ILE A 78 5.81 -4.77 10.85
CA ILE A 78 5.66 -4.63 9.40
C ILE A 78 4.91 -5.85 8.87
N LEU A 79 3.83 -5.62 8.13
CA LEU A 79 2.99 -6.68 7.55
C LEU A 79 3.40 -7.06 6.12
N THR A 80 4.13 -6.19 5.44
CA THR A 80 4.59 -6.37 4.05
C THR A 80 6.07 -6.67 4.00
N SER A 81 6.53 -7.13 2.85
CA SER A 81 7.95 -7.23 2.50
C SER A 81 8.20 -6.47 1.21
N ASP A 82 9.26 -5.67 1.17
CA ASP A 82 9.58 -4.85 0.01
C ASP A 82 9.95 -5.74 -1.18
N HIS A 83 9.35 -5.45 -2.33
CA HIS A 83 9.71 -6.09 -3.59
C HIS A 83 10.84 -5.29 -4.27
N ILE A 84 12.02 -5.37 -3.69
CA ILE A 84 13.22 -4.67 -4.17
C ILE A 84 14.37 -5.64 -4.41
N LEU A 85 15.27 -5.23 -5.29
CA LEU A 85 16.57 -5.86 -5.52
C LEU A 85 17.66 -4.83 -5.21
N ASN A 86 18.64 -5.21 -4.42
CA ASN A 86 19.83 -4.41 -4.22
C ASN A 86 20.74 -4.57 -5.47
N VAL A 87 20.98 -3.48 -6.15
CA VAL A 87 21.81 -3.46 -7.37
C VAL A 87 23.24 -2.98 -7.11
N GLY A 88 23.62 -2.82 -5.85
CA GLY A 88 24.94 -2.36 -5.43
C GLY A 88 25.00 -0.84 -5.20
N TYR A 89 26.10 -0.39 -4.62
CA TYR A 89 26.36 1.04 -4.33
C TYR A 89 25.26 1.75 -3.52
N GLY A 90 24.54 1.02 -2.66
CA GLY A 90 23.41 1.56 -1.89
C GLY A 90 22.13 1.81 -2.70
N GLN A 91 22.10 1.40 -3.97
CA GLN A 91 20.94 1.56 -4.83
C GLN A 91 20.03 0.32 -4.78
N THR A 92 18.73 0.57 -4.78
CA THR A 92 17.70 -0.46 -4.87
C THR A 92 16.83 -0.26 -6.10
N ARG A 93 16.31 -1.35 -6.64
CA ARG A 93 15.36 -1.33 -7.76
C ARG A 93 14.11 -2.08 -7.37
N VAL A 94 12.95 -1.46 -7.56
CA VAL A 94 11.66 -2.11 -7.40
C VAL A 94 11.51 -3.21 -8.45
N THR A 95 11.22 -4.43 -7.99
CA THR A 95 11.10 -5.63 -8.84
C THR A 95 9.67 -5.99 -9.18
N ARG A 96 8.69 -5.49 -8.41
CA ARG A 96 7.26 -5.70 -8.64
C ARG A 96 6.53 -4.37 -8.53
N CYS A 97 5.75 -4.07 -9.55
CA CYS A 97 4.84 -2.92 -9.60
C CYS A 97 3.73 -3.21 -10.60
N ILE A 98 2.68 -2.42 -10.57
CA ILE A 98 1.59 -2.45 -11.53
C ILE A 98 1.98 -1.55 -12.71
N LYS A 99 1.94 -2.08 -13.95
CA LYS A 99 2.48 -1.41 -15.15
C LYS A 99 1.52 -1.30 -16.31
N GLY A 100 0.28 -1.82 -16.17
CA GLY A 100 -0.65 -1.90 -17.30
C GLY A 100 -0.30 -2.98 -18.33
N THR A 101 0.49 -3.98 -17.93
CA THR A 101 0.93 -5.09 -18.82
C THR A 101 0.35 -6.43 -18.40
N GLY A 102 -0.68 -6.41 -17.56
CA GLY A 102 -1.23 -7.57 -16.90
C GLY A 102 -0.56 -7.85 -15.55
N LEU A 103 -1.35 -8.33 -14.62
CA LEU A 103 -0.85 -8.74 -13.30
C LEU A 103 -0.16 -10.08 -13.38
N ARG A 104 0.91 -10.27 -12.62
CA ARG A 104 1.49 -11.60 -12.41
C ARG A 104 0.48 -12.47 -11.69
N GLU A 105 0.42 -13.76 -12.03
CA GLU A 105 -0.63 -14.69 -11.62
C GLU A 105 -0.79 -14.81 -10.11
N ASP A 106 0.23 -14.57 -9.34
CA ASP A 106 0.23 -14.85 -7.89
C ASP A 106 0.48 -13.61 -7.05
N ILE A 107 -0.54 -12.75 -6.97
CA ILE A 107 -0.55 -11.66 -5.98
C ILE A 107 -1.26 -12.18 -4.73
N PRO A 108 -0.53 -12.42 -3.63
CA PRO A 108 -1.13 -12.95 -2.42
C PRO A 108 -2.01 -11.89 -1.76
N VAL A 109 -3.18 -12.31 -1.30
CA VAL A 109 -4.00 -11.56 -0.33
C VAL A 109 -3.79 -12.20 1.02
N LYS A 110 -3.30 -11.42 1.97
CA LYS A 110 -3.13 -11.84 3.36
C LYS A 110 -4.30 -11.38 4.20
N VAL A 111 -4.53 -12.08 5.32
CA VAL A 111 -5.59 -11.77 6.27
C VAL A 111 -5.01 -11.73 7.67
N ILE A 112 -5.37 -10.71 8.44
CA ILE A 112 -5.07 -10.63 9.87
C ILE A 112 -6.33 -10.26 10.66
N LYS A 113 -6.37 -10.67 11.93
CA LYS A 113 -7.37 -10.19 12.88
C LYS A 113 -6.89 -8.88 13.49
N LEU A 114 -7.82 -7.96 13.66
CA LEU A 114 -7.62 -6.66 14.28
C LEU A 114 -8.42 -6.55 15.57
N THR A 115 -8.05 -5.62 16.42
CA THR A 115 -8.76 -5.26 17.65
C THR A 115 -9.06 -3.76 17.66
N ARG A 116 -9.97 -3.31 18.56
CA ARG A 116 -10.41 -1.90 18.63
C ARG A 116 -9.30 -0.89 18.91
N ASN A 117 -8.15 -1.32 19.40
CA ASN A 117 -7.04 -0.43 19.73
C ASN A 117 -5.89 -0.52 18.74
N ASP A 118 -6.08 -1.28 17.66
CA ASP A 118 -5.06 -1.43 16.64
C ASP A 118 -5.04 -0.20 15.74
N ASN A 119 -3.84 0.15 15.31
CA ASN A 119 -3.63 1.20 14.30
C ASN A 119 -2.91 0.57 13.11
N VAL A 120 -3.41 0.82 11.93
CA VAL A 120 -2.79 0.39 10.68
C VAL A 120 -2.25 1.61 9.93
N PHE A 121 -1.02 1.51 9.45
CA PHE A 121 -0.38 2.57 8.68
C PHE A 121 0.01 2.06 7.31
N PHE A 122 -0.22 2.87 6.29
CA PHE A 122 0.25 2.65 4.92
C PHE A 122 1.24 3.75 4.60
N CYS A 123 2.45 3.39 4.21
CA CYS A 123 3.53 4.35 4.01
C CYS A 123 4.24 4.11 2.67
N THR A 124 4.60 5.21 2.00
CA THR A 124 5.58 5.21 0.92
C THR A 124 7.01 5.18 1.48
N ASP A 125 7.97 4.81 0.65
CA ASP A 125 9.39 4.79 0.99
C ASP A 125 9.92 6.19 1.38
N GLY A 126 9.44 7.23 0.75
CA GLY A 126 9.74 8.60 1.16
C GLY A 126 9.34 8.89 2.63
N PHE A 127 8.27 8.24 3.16
CA PHE A 127 7.91 8.38 4.56
C PHE A 127 8.79 7.52 5.48
N TYR A 128 8.86 6.20 5.24
CA TYR A 128 9.50 5.33 6.22
C TYR A 128 11.03 5.48 6.25
N ASN A 129 11.65 5.92 5.18
CA ASN A 129 13.10 6.19 5.16
C ASN A 129 13.51 7.34 6.10
N ILE A 130 12.61 8.28 6.38
CA ILE A 130 12.91 9.47 7.20
C ILE A 130 12.16 9.51 8.52
N ALA A 131 11.02 8.84 8.63
CA ALA A 131 10.07 9.04 9.73
C ALA A 131 9.47 7.75 10.31
N GLU A 132 10.00 6.55 9.98
CA GLU A 132 9.47 5.27 10.49
C GLU A 132 9.37 5.22 12.01
N SER A 133 10.36 5.79 12.72
CA SER A 133 10.37 5.85 14.19
C SER A 133 9.18 6.62 14.78
N MET A 134 8.57 7.52 14.02
CA MET A 134 7.38 8.27 14.45
C MET A 134 6.15 7.37 14.59
N LEU A 135 6.07 6.24 13.85
CA LEU A 135 4.97 5.30 13.94
C LEU A 135 4.87 4.67 15.33
N SER A 136 5.99 4.53 16.03
CA SER A 136 6.04 4.00 17.40
C SER A 136 5.52 5.00 18.43
N ASN A 137 5.57 6.30 18.16
CA ASN A 137 5.17 7.36 19.09
C ASN A 137 3.64 7.57 19.08
N LYS A 138 3.08 8.04 20.19
CA LYS A 138 1.62 8.26 20.34
C LYS A 138 1.07 9.41 19.50
N SER A 139 1.90 10.32 19.02
CA SER A 139 1.47 11.56 18.36
C SER A 139 2.20 11.77 17.03
N ILE A 140 1.70 11.11 15.97
CA ILE A 140 2.16 11.36 14.60
C ILE A 140 1.70 12.73 14.12
N THR A 141 0.54 13.19 14.57
CA THR A 141 -0.09 14.45 14.13
C THR A 141 0.67 15.70 14.58
N GLU A 142 1.37 15.64 15.71
CA GLU A 142 2.11 16.78 16.24
C GLU A 142 3.48 17.00 15.57
N ASN A 143 4.04 15.98 14.94
CA ASN A 143 5.39 16.00 14.37
C ASN A 143 5.46 16.22 12.85
N LYS A 144 4.37 16.65 12.20
CA LYS A 144 4.35 16.94 10.75
C LYS A 144 5.43 17.96 10.29
N LYS A 145 5.89 18.83 11.20
CA LYS A 145 6.94 19.82 10.93
C LYS A 145 8.35 19.22 10.89
N ALA A 146 8.55 17.99 11.36
CA ALA A 146 9.87 17.35 11.42
C ALA A 146 10.29 16.68 10.10
N ILE A 147 9.39 16.57 9.13
CA ILE A 147 9.70 16.05 7.79
C ILE A 147 10.28 17.21 6.96
N ILE A 148 11.56 17.46 7.14
CA ILE A 148 12.26 18.55 6.47
C ILE A 148 12.85 18.00 5.16
N LYS A 149 12.36 18.51 4.02
CA LYS A 149 12.85 18.26 2.65
C LYS A 149 13.06 16.77 2.33
N PRO A 150 12.00 16.02 2.08
CA PRO A 150 12.15 14.65 1.56
C PRO A 150 12.76 14.69 0.16
N ASP A 151 13.64 13.72 -0.12
CA ASP A 151 14.19 13.49 -1.46
C ASP A 151 13.17 12.81 -2.38
N ASP A 152 12.04 12.36 -1.83
CA ASP A 152 10.97 11.62 -2.49
C ASP A 152 9.59 11.99 -1.93
N ASP A 153 8.53 11.61 -2.64
CA ASP A 153 7.15 11.86 -2.25
C ASP A 153 6.79 11.11 -0.96
N VAL A 154 6.33 11.87 0.02
CA VAL A 154 5.99 11.37 1.36
C VAL A 154 4.50 11.19 1.52
N SER A 155 4.06 9.98 1.73
CA SER A 155 2.65 9.66 2.01
C SER A 155 2.50 8.73 3.21
N LEU A 156 1.52 9.07 4.06
CA LEU A 156 1.11 8.28 5.22
C LEU A 156 -0.41 8.28 5.31
N ILE A 157 -0.99 7.09 5.38
CA ILE A 157 -2.41 6.89 5.73
C ILE A 157 -2.45 6.15 7.05
N GLN A 158 -3.19 6.67 8.03
CA GLN A 158 -3.45 6.03 9.32
C GLN A 158 -4.91 5.64 9.42
N VAL A 159 -5.16 4.40 9.80
CA VAL A 159 -6.48 3.84 10.11
C VAL A 159 -6.51 3.45 11.58
N ASN A 160 -7.40 4.07 12.34
CA ASN A 160 -7.64 3.76 13.76
C ASN A 160 -8.90 2.87 13.86
N LEU A 161 -8.83 1.85 14.69
CA LEU A 161 -9.93 0.87 14.87
C LEU A 161 -10.55 0.97 16.26
#